data_9757ab17d6293cefb91a8b84b9e857a8
#
_entry.id   9757ab17d6293cefb91a8b84b9e857a8
#
_cell.length_a   1.000
_cell.length_b   1.000
_cell.length_c   1.000
_cell.angle_alpha   90.00
_cell.angle_beta   90.00
_cell.angle_gamma   90.00
#
_symmetry.space_group_name_H-M   'P 1'
#
loop_
_entity.id
_entity.type
_entity.pdbx_description
1 polymer ?
#
loop_
_entity_poly.entity_id
_entity_poly.type
_entity_poly.pdbx_seq_one_letter_code
_entity_poly.pdbx_strand_id
1 'polypeptide(L)'
;MKTGTTVKSELMLEGILDYAGLYPPANLKMEQVVHNWANYIQSEDNWMLAKLIIPSNRLDEFKYAAVDLLPKQKDEAWQLSVLLPPASSDQFEQALQSTVDFNLESCGAVAHVVEFKASSVVQIDFALNQLHDDIFPFIEIPIDEDPRGLIASLSGAIAGAKVRTGGITKELYPSVSDLARFIHACAAAGQQFKATAGMHHPAQHQNESVGVQEFGFLSVLQATAAASANNAGIDEVENILSAHTPDFSEFSESQLKQIRAEFFVSVGTCSFE
;
A
#
# COMPACT_ATOMS: atom_id res chain seq x y z
N MET A 1 -18.74 26.00 -6.73
CA MET A 1 -18.07 25.11 -7.70
C MET A 1 -16.64 24.93 -7.22
N LYS A 2 -16.20 23.69 -6.95
CA LYS A 2 -14.80 23.42 -6.64
C LYS A 2 -13.95 23.77 -7.88
N THR A 3 -12.78 24.37 -7.69
CA THR A 3 -11.86 24.65 -8.80
C THR A 3 -11.32 23.35 -9.37
N GLY A 4 -10.96 23.30 -10.68
CA GLY A 4 -10.43 22.06 -11.30
C GLY A 4 -9.20 21.47 -10.59
N THR A 5 -8.40 22.30 -9.93
CA THR A 5 -7.25 21.86 -9.11
C THR A 5 -7.72 21.09 -7.86
N THR A 6 -8.79 21.54 -7.19
CA THR A 6 -9.35 20.85 -6.01
C THR A 6 -9.93 19.49 -6.38
N VAL A 7 -10.59 19.36 -7.52
CA VAL A 7 -11.15 18.09 -7.99
C VAL A 7 -10.03 17.08 -8.30
N LYS A 8 -8.98 17.48 -8.99
CA LYS A 8 -7.84 16.59 -9.28
C LYS A 8 -7.15 16.10 -8.00
N SER A 9 -6.95 16.96 -7.00
CA SER A 9 -6.33 16.56 -5.75
C SER A 9 -7.19 15.55 -4.97
N GLU A 10 -8.50 15.72 -4.92
CA GLU A 10 -9.41 14.75 -4.30
C GLU A 10 -9.30 13.37 -5.00
N LEU A 11 -9.35 13.33 -6.33
CA LEU A 11 -9.22 12.09 -7.10
C LEU A 11 -7.90 11.34 -6.87
N MET A 12 -6.81 12.08 -6.64
CA MET A 12 -5.49 11.49 -6.40
C MET A 12 -5.35 10.94 -4.99
N LEU A 13 -6.01 11.53 -4.00
CA LEU A 13 -5.77 11.26 -2.59
C LEU A 13 -6.87 10.43 -1.93
N GLU A 14 -8.04 10.26 -2.55
CA GLU A 14 -9.14 9.45 -2.00
C GLU A 14 -8.68 8.02 -1.72
N GLY A 15 -8.80 7.58 -0.47
CA GLY A 15 -8.45 6.23 -0.05
C GLY A 15 -6.99 5.83 -0.35
N ILE A 16 -6.05 6.79 -0.34
CA ILE A 16 -4.65 6.49 -0.67
C ILE A 16 -3.83 5.98 0.52
N LEU A 17 -4.23 6.31 1.75
CA LEU A 17 -3.41 6.08 2.94
C LEU A 17 -3.83 4.84 3.72
N ASP A 18 -2.93 3.86 3.83
CA ASP A 18 -3.02 2.78 4.79
C ASP A 18 -2.23 3.16 6.05
N TYR A 19 -2.92 3.23 7.20
CA TYR A 19 -2.29 3.65 8.45
C TYR A 19 -1.52 2.50 9.11
N ALA A 20 -0.24 2.70 9.31
CA ALA A 20 0.73 1.73 9.81
C ALA A 20 1.43 2.19 11.10
N GLY A 21 0.70 2.80 12.05
CA GLY A 21 1.26 3.40 13.26
C GLY A 21 2.03 2.46 14.19
N LEU A 22 1.85 1.14 14.05
CA LEU A 22 2.62 0.12 14.76
C LEU A 22 4.09 0.03 14.30
N TYR A 23 4.41 0.60 13.13
CA TYR A 23 5.72 0.45 12.48
C TYR A 23 6.58 1.71 12.61
N PRO A 24 7.91 1.55 12.50
CA PRO A 24 8.82 2.69 12.48
C PRO A 24 8.49 3.69 11.34
N PRO A 25 8.77 4.97 11.56
CA PRO A 25 9.38 5.58 12.74
C PRO A 25 8.43 5.81 13.92
N ALA A 26 7.10 5.75 13.74
CA ALA A 26 6.13 5.99 14.83
C ALA A 26 6.19 4.94 15.95
N ASN A 27 6.24 3.66 15.60
CA ASN A 27 6.40 2.52 16.51
C ASN A 27 5.51 2.60 17.77
N LEU A 28 4.23 2.92 17.56
CA LEU A 28 3.25 3.12 18.62
C LEU A 28 2.78 1.80 19.21
N LYS A 29 2.25 1.86 20.45
CA LYS A 29 1.55 0.72 21.05
C LYS A 29 0.17 0.52 20.41
N MET A 30 -0.38 -0.69 20.50
CA MET A 30 -1.68 -1.02 19.90
C MET A 30 -2.81 -0.09 20.38
N GLU A 31 -2.87 0.18 21.68
CA GLU A 31 -3.88 1.09 22.25
C GLU A 31 -3.82 2.50 21.64
N GLN A 32 -2.61 3.01 21.39
CA GLN A 32 -2.44 4.31 20.74
C GLN A 32 -2.87 4.27 19.28
N VAL A 33 -2.52 3.20 18.57
CA VAL A 33 -2.87 3.01 17.15
C VAL A 33 -4.38 2.95 16.96
N VAL A 34 -5.11 2.17 17.77
CA VAL A 34 -6.57 2.07 17.65
C VAL A 34 -7.29 3.38 18.03
N HIS A 35 -6.78 4.12 19.02
CA HIS A 35 -7.32 5.44 19.35
C HIS A 35 -7.05 6.47 18.25
N ASN A 36 -5.84 6.48 17.68
CA ASN A 36 -5.51 7.34 16.55
C ASN A 36 -6.42 7.03 15.35
N TRP A 37 -6.59 5.74 15.00
CA TRP A 37 -7.47 5.34 13.92
C TRP A 37 -8.91 5.79 14.15
N ALA A 38 -9.46 5.57 15.37
CA ALA A 38 -10.80 6.03 15.73
C ALA A 38 -10.99 7.54 15.59
N ASN A 39 -9.94 8.33 15.88
CA ASN A 39 -9.96 9.77 15.69
C ASN A 39 -9.83 10.16 14.20
N TYR A 40 -8.93 9.51 13.47
CA TYR A 40 -8.68 9.81 12.05
C TYR A 40 -9.90 9.56 11.18
N ILE A 41 -10.63 8.46 11.38
CA ILE A 41 -11.86 8.16 10.63
C ILE A 41 -13.01 9.15 10.94
N GLN A 42 -12.90 9.98 11.97
CA GLN A 42 -13.84 11.04 12.32
C GLN A 42 -13.37 12.44 11.88
N SER A 43 -12.13 12.55 11.37
CA SER A 43 -11.57 13.83 10.93
C SER A 43 -12.17 14.27 9.58
N GLU A 44 -11.99 15.56 9.24
CA GLU A 44 -12.42 16.11 7.94
C GLU A 44 -11.65 15.48 6.77
N ASP A 45 -10.44 14.96 7.02
CA ASP A 45 -9.57 14.34 6.02
C ASP A 45 -9.70 12.82 5.93
N ASN A 46 -10.68 12.21 6.64
CA ASN A 46 -10.89 10.76 6.69
C ASN A 46 -11.06 10.11 5.30
N TRP A 47 -11.48 10.88 4.31
CA TRP A 47 -11.65 10.44 2.92
C TRP A 47 -10.34 9.98 2.26
N MET A 48 -9.17 10.37 2.80
CA MET A 48 -7.87 9.90 2.34
C MET A 48 -7.47 8.54 2.92
N LEU A 49 -8.12 8.11 4.02
CA LEU A 49 -7.80 6.84 4.68
C LEU A 49 -8.40 5.66 3.90
N ALA A 50 -7.59 4.60 3.79
CA ALA A 50 -8.03 3.33 3.21
C ALA A 50 -8.14 2.24 4.29
N LYS A 51 -7.04 1.80 4.89
CA LYS A 51 -7.02 0.67 5.81
C LYS A 51 -6.11 0.90 7.01
N LEU A 52 -6.41 0.18 8.09
CA LEU A 52 -5.52 0.05 9.24
C LEU A 52 -4.66 -1.21 9.07
N ILE A 53 -3.33 -1.08 9.13
CA ILE A 53 -2.40 -2.20 8.99
C ILE A 53 -2.12 -2.84 10.33
N ILE A 54 -2.46 -4.13 10.47
CA ILE A 54 -2.25 -4.93 11.68
C ILE A 54 -1.47 -6.21 11.33
N PRO A 55 -0.39 -6.57 12.06
CA PRO A 55 0.25 -7.87 11.84
C PRO A 55 -0.62 -9.02 12.36
N SER A 56 -0.66 -10.14 11.65
CA SER A 56 -1.52 -11.29 11.95
C SER A 56 -1.36 -11.85 13.36
N ASN A 57 -0.13 -11.84 13.88
CA ASN A 57 0.18 -12.31 15.24
C ASN A 57 -0.26 -11.33 16.35
N ARG A 58 -0.87 -10.19 16.01
CA ARG A 58 -1.39 -9.19 16.95
C ARG A 58 -2.89 -8.93 16.78
N LEU A 59 -3.62 -9.78 16.05
CA LEU A 59 -5.06 -9.62 15.86
C LEU A 59 -5.84 -9.72 17.18
N ASP A 60 -5.45 -10.60 18.09
CA ASP A 60 -6.09 -10.70 19.41
C ASP A 60 -5.81 -9.46 20.28
N GLU A 61 -4.59 -8.93 20.24
CA GLU A 61 -4.25 -7.68 20.89
C GLU A 61 -5.07 -6.50 20.33
N PHE A 62 -5.26 -6.47 18.99
CA PHE A 62 -6.13 -5.50 18.34
C PHE A 62 -7.58 -5.63 18.80
N LYS A 63 -8.16 -6.85 18.81
CA LYS A 63 -9.54 -7.09 19.30
C LYS A 63 -9.72 -6.55 20.71
N TYR A 64 -8.75 -6.84 21.59
CA TYR A 64 -8.79 -6.36 22.97
C TYR A 64 -8.70 -4.84 23.10
N ALA A 65 -7.75 -4.22 22.40
CA ALA A 65 -7.53 -2.78 22.46
C ALA A 65 -8.65 -1.96 21.81
N ALA A 66 -9.32 -2.51 20.79
CA ALA A 66 -10.34 -1.81 20.01
C ALA A 66 -11.77 -2.06 20.49
N VAL A 67 -12.00 -2.96 21.45
CA VAL A 67 -13.33 -3.48 21.82
C VAL A 67 -14.39 -2.39 22.07
N ASP A 68 -14.03 -1.30 22.74
CA ASP A 68 -14.93 -0.17 23.07
C ASP A 68 -15.03 0.87 21.94
N LEU A 69 -14.17 0.79 20.93
CA LEU A 69 -14.07 1.75 19.83
C LEU A 69 -14.67 1.24 18.53
N LEU A 70 -14.81 -0.08 18.39
CA LEU A 70 -15.32 -0.70 17.18
C LEU A 70 -16.79 -0.34 16.93
N PRO A 71 -17.17 -0.02 15.68
CA PRO A 71 -18.56 0.23 15.32
C PRO A 71 -19.41 -1.04 15.51
N LYS A 72 -20.69 -0.84 15.84
CA LYS A 72 -21.66 -1.94 16.01
C LYS A 72 -22.33 -2.33 14.72
N GLN A 73 -22.30 -1.46 13.72
CA GLN A 73 -22.91 -1.67 12.41
C GLN A 73 -21.87 -2.27 11.46
N LYS A 74 -22.27 -3.30 10.71
CA LYS A 74 -21.36 -4.01 9.80
C LYS A 74 -20.85 -3.17 8.63
N ASP A 75 -21.66 -2.24 8.15
CA ASP A 75 -21.36 -1.31 7.06
C ASP A 75 -20.34 -0.22 7.47
N GLU A 76 -20.19 -0.01 8.78
CA GLU A 76 -19.21 0.90 9.35
C GLU A 76 -17.90 0.19 9.77
N ALA A 77 -17.80 -1.13 9.56
CA ALA A 77 -16.67 -1.95 10.03
C ALA A 77 -15.32 -1.38 9.56
N TRP A 78 -14.38 -1.30 10.50
CA TRP A 78 -13.02 -0.86 10.20
C TRP A 78 -12.36 -1.80 9.19
N GLN A 79 -11.82 -1.23 8.13
CA GLN A 79 -11.14 -1.99 7.09
C GLN A 79 -9.68 -2.23 7.49
N LEU A 80 -9.31 -3.50 7.65
CA LEU A 80 -7.96 -3.90 8.00
C LEU A 80 -7.20 -4.41 6.76
N SER A 81 -5.89 -4.15 6.75
CA SER A 81 -4.92 -4.87 5.93
C SER A 81 -4.03 -5.68 6.87
N VAL A 82 -4.09 -7.00 6.80
CA VAL A 82 -3.36 -7.87 7.73
C VAL A 82 -2.01 -8.28 7.15
N LEU A 83 -0.94 -7.92 7.85
CA LEU A 83 0.41 -8.30 7.44
C LEU A 83 0.72 -9.71 7.92
N LEU A 84 0.88 -10.63 6.97
CA LEU A 84 1.26 -12.04 7.21
C LEU A 84 2.78 -12.22 7.21
N PRO A 85 3.29 -13.31 7.79
CA PRO A 85 4.66 -13.78 7.54
C PRO A 85 4.93 -13.96 6.04
N PRO A 86 6.20 -14.01 5.60
CA PRO A 86 6.53 -14.33 4.22
C PRO A 86 5.92 -15.68 3.78
N ALA A 87 5.58 -15.80 2.48
CA ALA A 87 5.03 -17.05 1.93
C ALA A 87 5.96 -18.28 2.09
N SER A 88 7.25 -18.04 2.34
CA SER A 88 8.24 -19.10 2.67
C SER A 88 8.25 -19.52 4.14
N SER A 89 7.46 -18.87 5.00
CA SER A 89 7.41 -19.16 6.44
C SER A 89 6.49 -20.33 6.74
N ASP A 90 6.94 -21.24 7.63
CA ASP A 90 6.09 -22.32 8.17
C ASP A 90 4.86 -21.82 8.93
N GLN A 91 4.83 -20.52 9.29
CA GLN A 91 3.71 -19.89 9.98
C GLN A 91 2.69 -19.26 9.01
N PHE A 92 2.94 -19.28 7.69
CA PHE A 92 2.10 -18.58 6.71
C PHE A 92 0.64 -19.05 6.72
N GLU A 93 0.43 -20.37 6.61
CA GLU A 93 -0.92 -20.95 6.59
C GLU A 93 -1.68 -20.70 7.90
N GLN A 94 -1.00 -20.84 9.05
CA GLN A 94 -1.60 -20.57 10.35
C GLN A 94 -2.00 -19.09 10.49
N ALA A 95 -1.17 -18.16 10.02
CA ALA A 95 -1.44 -16.74 10.07
C ALA A 95 -2.61 -16.35 9.15
N LEU A 96 -2.70 -16.98 7.98
CA LEU A 96 -3.85 -16.81 7.07
C LEU A 96 -5.12 -17.35 7.71
N GLN A 97 -5.10 -18.56 8.28
CA GLN A 97 -6.25 -19.13 9.00
C GLN A 97 -6.69 -18.22 10.16
N SER A 98 -5.76 -17.69 10.94
CA SER A 98 -6.08 -16.76 12.03
C SER A 98 -6.77 -15.48 11.53
N THR A 99 -6.46 -15.04 10.30
CA THR A 99 -7.14 -13.90 9.66
C THR A 99 -8.56 -14.25 9.23
N VAL A 100 -8.78 -15.45 8.71
CA VAL A 100 -10.11 -15.96 8.38
C VAL A 100 -10.98 -16.10 9.65
N ASP A 101 -10.41 -16.69 10.70
CA ASP A 101 -11.09 -16.85 11.99
C ASP A 101 -11.45 -15.49 12.61
N PHE A 102 -10.54 -14.51 12.50
CA PHE A 102 -10.82 -13.13 12.90
C PHE A 102 -12.06 -12.57 12.20
N ASN A 103 -12.19 -12.75 10.88
CA ASN A 103 -13.35 -12.27 10.12
C ASN A 103 -14.67 -12.96 10.53
N LEU A 104 -14.60 -14.23 10.94
CA LEU A 104 -15.76 -14.97 11.42
C LEU A 104 -16.23 -14.55 12.81
N GLU A 105 -15.29 -14.15 13.66
CA GLU A 105 -15.56 -13.81 15.08
C GLU A 105 -15.75 -12.32 15.30
N SER A 106 -15.14 -11.46 14.46
CA SER A 106 -15.09 -10.03 14.69
C SER A 106 -16.42 -9.35 14.37
N CYS A 107 -16.80 -8.44 15.26
CA CYS A 107 -17.84 -7.45 15.01
C CYS A 107 -17.20 -6.07 14.95
N GLY A 108 -17.42 -5.33 13.86
CA GLY A 108 -16.96 -3.95 13.72
C GLY A 108 -15.56 -3.76 13.13
N ALA A 109 -14.88 -4.84 12.72
CA ALA A 109 -13.66 -4.80 11.91
C ALA A 109 -13.62 -5.99 10.95
N VAL A 110 -13.02 -5.82 9.78
CA VAL A 110 -12.91 -6.87 8.76
C VAL A 110 -11.57 -6.78 8.03
N ALA A 111 -10.97 -7.94 7.77
CA ALA A 111 -9.68 -8.10 7.08
C ALA A 111 -9.89 -8.74 5.71
N HIS A 112 -10.30 -7.94 4.71
CA HIS A 112 -10.40 -8.39 3.31
C HIS A 112 -9.10 -8.25 2.53
N VAL A 113 -8.07 -7.66 3.11
CA VAL A 113 -6.76 -7.49 2.49
C VAL A 113 -5.71 -8.11 3.37
N VAL A 114 -4.82 -8.89 2.75
CA VAL A 114 -3.60 -9.39 3.38
C VAL A 114 -2.37 -8.90 2.62
N GLU A 115 -1.25 -8.76 3.33
CA GLU A 115 0.02 -8.38 2.74
C GLU A 115 1.11 -9.35 3.19
N PHE A 116 1.92 -9.84 2.27
CA PHE A 116 3.04 -10.71 2.58
C PHE A 116 4.16 -10.61 1.54
N LYS A 117 5.32 -11.20 1.87
CA LYS A 117 6.47 -11.25 0.96
C LYS A 117 6.52 -12.58 0.21
N ALA A 118 6.85 -12.52 -1.08
CA ALA A 118 7.23 -13.66 -1.88
C ALA A 118 8.37 -13.28 -2.83
N SER A 119 9.37 -14.14 -2.98
CA SER A 119 10.57 -13.89 -3.79
C SER A 119 10.71 -14.83 -4.99
N SER A 120 9.72 -15.68 -5.23
CA SER A 120 9.70 -16.59 -6.37
C SER A 120 8.27 -16.90 -6.83
N VAL A 121 8.12 -17.27 -8.10
CA VAL A 121 6.84 -17.71 -8.66
C VAL A 121 6.23 -18.86 -7.87
N VAL A 122 7.06 -19.82 -7.43
CA VAL A 122 6.59 -20.96 -6.61
C VAL A 122 5.97 -20.51 -5.28
N GLN A 123 6.55 -19.49 -4.62
CA GLN A 123 5.99 -18.93 -3.39
C GLN A 123 4.69 -18.16 -3.66
N ILE A 124 4.61 -17.45 -4.79
CA ILE A 124 3.40 -16.74 -5.21
C ILE A 124 2.28 -17.75 -5.47
N ASP A 125 2.53 -18.76 -6.30
CA ASP A 125 1.54 -19.79 -6.63
C ASP A 125 1.08 -20.55 -5.38
N PHE A 126 2.02 -20.92 -4.50
CA PHE A 126 1.69 -21.56 -3.22
C PHE A 126 0.74 -20.68 -2.41
N ALA A 127 1.08 -19.41 -2.20
CA ALA A 127 0.28 -18.51 -1.38
C ALA A 127 -1.11 -18.25 -1.98
N LEU A 128 -1.19 -18.01 -3.30
CA LEU A 128 -2.46 -17.79 -3.99
C LEU A 128 -3.40 -18.98 -3.88
N ASN A 129 -2.88 -20.21 -3.90
CA ASN A 129 -3.67 -21.43 -3.73
C ASN A 129 -4.22 -21.64 -2.30
N GLN A 130 -3.68 -20.93 -1.29
CA GLN A 130 -4.16 -21.01 0.09
C GLN A 130 -5.21 -19.94 0.42
N LEU A 131 -5.33 -18.89 -0.40
CA LEU A 131 -6.22 -17.77 -0.13
C LEU A 131 -7.70 -18.13 -0.31
N HIS A 132 -8.54 -17.57 0.54
CA HIS A 132 -9.98 -17.60 0.37
C HIS A 132 -10.43 -16.53 -0.63
N ASP A 133 -11.51 -16.77 -1.34
CA ASP A 133 -12.04 -15.90 -2.41
C ASP A 133 -12.38 -14.46 -1.96
N ASP A 134 -12.65 -14.27 -0.68
CA ASP A 134 -13.00 -12.98 -0.07
C ASP A 134 -11.77 -12.19 0.45
N ILE A 135 -10.56 -12.74 0.29
CA ILE A 135 -9.30 -12.12 0.73
C ILE A 135 -8.46 -11.70 -0.48
N PHE A 136 -8.19 -10.41 -0.58
CA PHE A 136 -7.34 -9.86 -1.62
C PHE A 136 -5.88 -9.72 -1.13
N PRO A 137 -4.88 -10.34 -1.77
CA PRO A 137 -3.48 -10.22 -1.36
C PRO A 137 -2.76 -9.07 -2.08
N PHE A 138 -1.92 -8.34 -1.33
CA PHE A 138 -0.81 -7.56 -1.89
C PHE A 138 0.51 -8.29 -1.59
N ILE A 139 1.24 -8.66 -2.64
CA ILE A 139 2.45 -9.46 -2.54
C ILE A 139 3.69 -8.59 -2.72
N GLU A 140 4.45 -8.41 -1.63
CA GLU A 140 5.72 -7.66 -1.65
C GLU A 140 6.79 -8.51 -2.34
N ILE A 141 7.23 -8.05 -3.50
CA ILE A 141 8.25 -8.71 -4.32
C ILE A 141 9.58 -7.95 -4.26
N PRO A 142 10.73 -8.64 -4.37
CA PRO A 142 12.03 -7.99 -4.56
C PRO A 142 12.07 -7.25 -5.90
N ILE A 143 12.74 -6.09 -5.93
CA ILE A 143 12.89 -5.25 -7.13
C ILE A 143 14.34 -4.86 -7.44
N ASP A 144 15.29 -5.35 -6.67
CA ASP A 144 16.73 -5.21 -6.88
C ASP A 144 17.25 -5.98 -8.12
N GLU A 145 16.46 -6.96 -8.56
CA GLU A 145 16.62 -7.66 -9.82
C GLU A 145 15.48 -7.31 -10.80
N ASP A 146 15.37 -8.03 -11.92
CA ASP A 146 14.29 -7.83 -12.90
C ASP A 146 12.93 -8.31 -12.34
N PRO A 147 11.98 -7.41 -12.04
CA PRO A 147 10.71 -7.79 -11.42
C PRO A 147 9.69 -8.39 -12.37
N ARG A 148 9.93 -8.33 -13.71
CA ARG A 148 8.92 -8.69 -14.75
C ARG A 148 8.39 -10.11 -14.62
N GLY A 149 9.26 -11.07 -14.25
CA GLY A 149 8.85 -12.46 -14.07
C GLY A 149 7.87 -12.66 -12.92
N LEU A 150 8.12 -11.97 -11.79
CA LEU A 150 7.24 -12.00 -10.61
C LEU A 150 5.93 -11.24 -10.86
N ILE A 151 6.01 -10.08 -11.52
CA ILE A 151 4.81 -9.29 -11.87
C ILE A 151 3.94 -10.09 -12.85
N ALA A 152 4.55 -10.74 -13.85
CA ALA A 152 3.81 -11.57 -14.80
C ALA A 152 3.10 -12.76 -14.14
N SER A 153 3.66 -13.32 -13.06
CA SER A 153 3.00 -14.39 -12.30
C SER A 153 1.77 -13.90 -11.49
N LEU A 154 1.67 -12.60 -11.23
CA LEU A 154 0.48 -11.98 -10.61
C LEU A 154 -0.57 -11.59 -11.64
N SER A 155 -0.15 -11.37 -12.88
CA SER A 155 -1.05 -10.96 -13.98
C SER A 155 -2.07 -12.07 -14.28
N GLY A 156 -3.33 -11.71 -14.19
CA GLY A 156 -4.44 -12.67 -14.33
C GLY A 156 -4.89 -13.36 -13.05
N ALA A 157 -4.18 -13.20 -11.94
CA ALA A 157 -4.64 -13.56 -10.60
C ALA A 157 -5.41 -12.38 -9.97
N ILE A 158 -6.28 -12.68 -9.00
CA ILE A 158 -6.93 -11.67 -8.18
C ILE A 158 -5.95 -11.25 -7.08
N ALA A 159 -4.90 -10.51 -7.44
CA ALA A 159 -3.82 -10.11 -6.56
C ALA A 159 -3.21 -8.77 -6.96
N GLY A 160 -2.62 -8.06 -6.01
CA GLY A 160 -1.83 -6.84 -6.23
C GLY A 160 -0.35 -7.07 -5.93
N ALA A 161 0.52 -6.35 -6.63
CA ALA A 161 1.92 -6.25 -6.25
C ALA A 161 2.11 -5.26 -5.10
N LYS A 162 3.16 -5.45 -4.32
CA LYS A 162 3.56 -4.49 -3.30
C LYS A 162 5.06 -4.22 -3.44
N VAL A 163 5.43 -2.95 -3.35
CA VAL A 163 6.83 -2.52 -3.39
C VAL A 163 7.22 -1.81 -2.11
N ARG A 164 8.39 -2.17 -1.57
CA ARG A 164 9.02 -1.43 -0.48
C ARG A 164 9.80 -0.25 -1.04
N THR A 165 9.55 0.94 -0.50
CA THR A 165 10.18 2.19 -0.94
C THR A 165 11.01 2.86 0.14
N GLY A 166 11.16 2.20 1.31
CA GLY A 166 11.95 2.75 2.41
C GLY A 166 12.00 1.88 3.64
N GLY A 167 12.55 2.43 4.72
CA GLY A 167 12.70 1.77 6.01
C GLY A 167 13.63 2.52 6.94
N ILE A 168 14.15 1.83 7.94
CA ILE A 168 15.00 2.41 8.99
C ILE A 168 16.51 2.41 8.64
N THR A 169 16.88 1.81 7.52
CA THR A 169 18.26 1.79 7.02
C THR A 169 18.28 2.08 5.52
N LYS A 170 19.44 2.57 5.03
CA LYS A 170 19.61 2.97 3.63
C LYS A 170 19.36 1.85 2.62
N GLU A 171 19.70 0.62 2.98
CA GLU A 171 19.60 -0.57 2.13
C GLU A 171 18.11 -0.95 1.84
N LEU A 172 17.17 -0.41 2.62
CA LEU A 172 15.73 -0.65 2.43
C LEU A 172 15.09 0.31 1.41
N TYR A 173 15.87 1.27 0.91
CA TYR A 173 15.42 2.20 -0.13
C TYR A 173 15.89 1.70 -1.49
N PRO A 174 14.97 1.43 -2.43
CA PRO A 174 15.35 1.03 -3.77
C PRO A 174 16.00 2.19 -4.52
N SER A 175 16.80 1.87 -5.53
CA SER A 175 17.27 2.89 -6.46
C SER A 175 16.11 3.44 -7.30
N VAL A 176 16.29 4.64 -7.87
CA VAL A 176 15.30 5.22 -8.81
C VAL A 176 15.05 4.27 -9.98
N SER A 177 16.10 3.63 -10.50
CA SER A 177 16.02 2.68 -11.61
C SER A 177 15.22 1.42 -11.24
N ASP A 178 15.41 0.88 -10.03
CA ASP A 178 14.67 -0.30 -9.58
C ASP A 178 13.16 0.00 -9.47
N LEU A 179 12.83 1.15 -8.86
CA LEU A 179 11.43 1.56 -8.73
C LEU A 179 10.80 1.89 -10.10
N ALA A 180 11.55 2.53 -11.01
CA ALA A 180 11.08 2.83 -12.36
C ALA A 180 10.80 1.54 -13.17
N ARG A 181 11.71 0.55 -13.09
CA ARG A 181 11.49 -0.77 -13.72
C ARG A 181 10.27 -1.48 -13.17
N PHE A 182 10.06 -1.41 -11.84
CA PHE A 182 8.87 -1.99 -11.21
C PHE A 182 7.58 -1.32 -11.70
N ILE A 183 7.50 0.01 -11.67
CA ILE A 183 6.33 0.78 -12.13
C ILE A 183 6.04 0.49 -13.59
N HIS A 184 7.07 0.53 -14.45
CA HIS A 184 6.92 0.25 -15.88
C HIS A 184 6.45 -1.18 -16.13
N ALA A 185 6.96 -2.17 -15.39
CA ALA A 185 6.52 -3.56 -15.51
C ALA A 185 5.07 -3.75 -15.05
N CYS A 186 4.65 -3.10 -13.95
CA CYS A 186 3.25 -3.09 -13.51
C CYS A 186 2.33 -2.46 -14.56
N ALA A 187 2.70 -1.31 -15.12
CA ALA A 187 1.94 -0.66 -16.19
C ALA A 187 1.79 -1.55 -17.42
N ALA A 188 2.89 -2.17 -17.87
CA ALA A 188 2.89 -3.06 -19.04
C ALA A 188 2.05 -4.34 -18.83
N ALA A 189 1.96 -4.84 -17.60
CA ALA A 189 1.19 -6.04 -17.25
C ALA A 189 -0.27 -5.74 -16.86
N GLY A 190 -0.68 -4.46 -16.75
CA GLY A 190 -1.98 -4.10 -16.17
C GLY A 190 -2.10 -4.47 -14.69
N GLN A 191 -0.97 -4.52 -13.97
CA GLN A 191 -0.89 -5.00 -12.60
C GLN A 191 -1.05 -3.85 -11.61
N GLN A 192 -2.07 -3.92 -10.75
CA GLN A 192 -2.21 -2.97 -9.65
C GLN A 192 -1.15 -3.21 -8.58
N PHE A 193 -0.75 -2.13 -7.91
CA PHE A 193 0.22 -2.22 -6.83
C PHE A 193 -0.01 -1.18 -5.71
N LYS A 194 0.63 -1.42 -4.57
CA LYS A 194 0.77 -0.46 -3.48
C LYS A 194 2.24 -0.27 -3.11
N ALA A 195 2.56 0.90 -2.55
CA ALA A 195 3.89 1.17 -2.00
C ALA A 195 3.86 1.12 -0.46
N THR A 196 4.99 0.78 0.16
CA THR A 196 5.09 0.71 1.62
C THR A 196 6.43 1.23 2.12
N ALA A 197 6.40 1.91 3.26
CA ALA A 197 7.51 2.57 3.95
C ALA A 197 8.14 3.74 3.15
N GLY A 198 8.60 4.77 3.85
CA GLY A 198 9.25 5.94 3.24
C GLY A 198 8.32 6.88 2.47
N MET A 199 7.01 6.68 2.49
CA MET A 199 6.02 7.49 1.76
C MET A 199 5.33 8.52 2.69
N HIS A 200 6.14 9.36 3.35
CA HIS A 200 5.64 10.33 4.32
C HIS A 200 5.38 11.73 3.73
N HIS A 201 5.88 11.98 2.52
CA HIS A 201 5.78 13.28 1.86
C HIS A 201 5.19 13.16 0.46
N PRO A 202 4.46 14.19 -0.02
CA PRO A 202 3.88 14.19 -1.37
C PRO A 202 4.94 14.26 -2.47
N ALA A 203 6.02 15.00 -2.23
CA ALA A 203 7.16 15.15 -3.13
C ALA A 203 8.43 14.53 -2.53
N GLN A 204 9.47 14.39 -3.35
CA GLN A 204 10.77 13.89 -2.94
C GLN A 204 11.29 14.68 -1.73
N HIS A 205 11.79 13.98 -0.73
CA HIS A 205 12.22 14.54 0.55
C HIS A 205 13.56 13.95 1.02
N GLN A 206 14.42 14.78 1.59
CA GLN A 206 15.67 14.32 2.22
C GLN A 206 15.38 13.79 3.63
N ASN A 207 15.60 12.49 3.85
CA ASN A 207 15.54 11.91 5.19
C ASN A 207 16.92 12.01 5.84
N GLU A 208 17.09 13.00 6.71
CA GLU A 208 18.35 13.26 7.40
C GLU A 208 18.76 12.13 8.35
N SER A 209 17.77 11.40 8.93
CA SER A 209 18.06 10.34 9.90
C SER A 209 18.70 9.11 9.26
N VAL A 210 18.41 8.85 7.99
CA VAL A 210 18.93 7.71 7.21
C VAL A 210 19.97 8.17 6.19
N GLY A 211 19.98 9.46 5.83
CA GLY A 211 20.87 10.04 4.84
C GLY A 211 20.54 9.65 3.40
N VAL A 212 19.25 9.51 3.09
CA VAL A 212 18.74 9.14 1.76
C VAL A 212 17.69 10.13 1.26
N GLN A 213 17.52 10.18 -0.05
CA GLN A 213 16.42 10.86 -0.68
C GLN A 213 15.23 9.91 -0.73
N GLU A 214 14.13 10.25 -0.05
CA GLU A 214 12.87 9.49 -0.07
C GLU A 214 12.03 9.87 -1.28
N PHE A 215 11.29 8.90 -1.83
CA PHE A 215 10.31 9.14 -2.88
C PHE A 215 9.07 9.84 -2.33
N GLY A 216 8.51 10.78 -3.09
CA GLY A 216 7.19 11.32 -2.79
C GLY A 216 6.08 10.43 -3.32
N PHE A 217 5.00 10.24 -2.56
CA PHE A 217 3.88 9.41 -3.02
C PHE A 217 3.17 9.99 -4.26
N LEU A 218 3.13 11.31 -4.42
CA LEU A 218 2.64 11.94 -5.65
C LEU A 218 3.61 11.76 -6.82
N SER A 219 4.93 11.72 -6.59
CA SER A 219 5.90 11.41 -7.64
C SER A 219 5.73 9.97 -8.16
N VAL A 220 5.47 9.01 -7.26
CA VAL A 220 5.15 7.62 -7.64
C VAL A 220 3.84 7.54 -8.42
N LEU A 221 2.80 8.28 -7.99
CA LEU A 221 1.52 8.35 -8.69
C LEU A 221 1.69 8.96 -10.10
N GLN A 222 2.44 10.05 -10.24
CA GLN A 222 2.73 10.67 -11.54
C GLN A 222 3.52 9.73 -12.45
N ALA A 223 4.55 9.07 -11.94
CA ALA A 223 5.34 8.08 -12.67
C ALA A 223 4.47 6.92 -13.17
N THR A 224 3.53 6.45 -12.32
CA THR A 224 2.56 5.42 -12.69
C THR A 224 1.61 5.92 -13.78
N ALA A 225 1.13 7.16 -13.68
CA ALA A 225 0.29 7.79 -14.68
C ALA A 225 1.00 7.91 -16.04
N ALA A 226 2.23 8.36 -16.05
CA ALA A 226 3.03 8.47 -17.26
C ALA A 226 3.26 7.10 -17.92
N ALA A 227 3.63 6.09 -17.14
CA ALA A 227 3.85 4.74 -17.65
C ALA A 227 2.58 4.09 -18.20
N SER A 228 1.44 4.23 -17.51
CA SER A 228 0.20 3.51 -17.85
C SER A 228 -0.66 4.26 -18.89
N ALA A 229 -0.79 5.58 -18.81
CA ALA A 229 -1.65 6.36 -19.70
C ALA A 229 -0.92 6.92 -20.94
N ASN A 230 0.37 7.27 -20.78
CA ASN A 230 1.15 7.89 -21.85
C ASN A 230 2.21 6.96 -22.46
N ASN A 231 2.33 5.70 -21.98
CA ASN A 231 3.35 4.74 -22.37
C ASN A 231 4.79 5.26 -22.21
N ALA A 232 5.03 6.05 -21.15
CA ALA A 232 6.35 6.58 -20.83
C ALA A 232 7.38 5.44 -20.67
N GLY A 233 8.55 5.60 -21.26
CA GLY A 233 9.65 4.65 -21.10
C GLY A 233 10.30 4.73 -19.71
N ILE A 234 11.17 3.76 -19.40
CA ILE A 234 11.85 3.68 -18.08
C ILE A 234 12.62 4.97 -17.77
N ASP A 235 13.36 5.53 -18.73
CA ASP A 235 14.14 6.76 -18.53
C ASP A 235 13.27 7.97 -18.15
N GLU A 236 12.06 8.06 -18.74
CA GLU A 236 11.09 9.11 -18.43
C GLU A 236 10.50 8.91 -17.03
N VAL A 237 10.16 7.67 -16.67
CA VAL A 237 9.71 7.30 -15.32
C VAL A 237 10.78 7.62 -14.27
N GLU A 238 12.06 7.34 -14.53
CA GLU A 238 13.18 7.72 -13.66
C GLU A 238 13.28 9.24 -13.47
N ASN A 239 13.13 10.01 -14.55
CA ASN A 239 13.16 11.47 -14.49
C ASN A 239 12.01 12.02 -13.63
N ILE A 240 10.79 11.46 -13.77
CA ILE A 240 9.63 11.86 -12.95
C ILE A 240 9.87 11.53 -11.48
N LEU A 241 10.35 10.33 -11.16
CA LEU A 241 10.65 9.92 -9.78
C LEU A 241 11.73 10.78 -9.13
N SER A 242 12.65 11.33 -9.92
CA SER A 242 13.74 12.22 -9.47
C SER A 242 13.34 13.69 -9.41
N ALA A 243 12.17 14.05 -9.92
CA ALA A 243 11.72 15.45 -9.94
C ALA A 243 11.28 15.90 -8.55
N HIS A 244 11.62 17.14 -8.18
CA HIS A 244 11.27 17.71 -6.88
C HIS A 244 9.77 18.08 -6.75
N THR A 245 9.08 18.30 -7.87
CA THR A 245 7.69 18.76 -7.86
C THR A 245 6.87 17.90 -8.82
N PRO A 246 5.89 17.12 -8.31
CA PRO A 246 4.96 16.38 -9.16
C PRO A 246 4.08 17.33 -10.00
N ASP A 247 3.89 16.99 -11.28
CA ASP A 247 3.02 17.76 -12.20
C ASP A 247 2.00 16.82 -12.85
N PHE A 248 0.72 17.12 -12.65
CA PHE A 248 -0.43 16.38 -13.20
C PHE A 248 -1.19 17.16 -14.27
N SER A 249 -0.62 18.25 -14.80
CA SER A 249 -1.30 19.13 -15.76
C SER A 249 -1.71 18.42 -17.04
N GLU A 250 -0.93 17.44 -17.50
CA GLU A 250 -1.17 16.68 -18.72
C GLU A 250 -2.24 15.57 -18.59
N PHE A 251 -2.61 15.18 -17.35
CA PHE A 251 -3.56 14.10 -17.13
C PHE A 251 -4.98 14.63 -16.96
N SER A 252 -5.94 14.00 -17.63
CA SER A 252 -7.36 14.23 -17.42
C SER A 252 -7.85 13.60 -16.11
N GLU A 253 -8.99 14.08 -15.59
CA GLU A 253 -9.62 13.50 -14.40
C GLU A 253 -9.96 12.00 -14.58
N SER A 254 -10.40 11.59 -15.79
CA SER A 254 -10.71 10.20 -16.09
C SER A 254 -9.46 9.31 -16.05
N GLN A 255 -8.32 9.79 -16.55
CA GLN A 255 -7.06 9.06 -16.45
C GLN A 255 -6.62 8.92 -14.98
N LEU A 256 -6.68 9.98 -14.19
CA LEU A 256 -6.32 9.94 -12.76
C LEU A 256 -7.21 8.97 -11.98
N LYS A 257 -8.52 8.95 -12.23
CA LYS A 257 -9.44 7.95 -11.65
C LYS A 257 -9.04 6.53 -12.02
N GLN A 258 -8.77 6.27 -13.29
CA GLN A 258 -8.36 4.97 -13.78
C GLN A 258 -7.06 4.51 -13.12
N ILE A 259 -6.05 5.38 -13.04
CA ILE A 259 -4.76 5.07 -12.43
C ILE A 259 -4.92 4.71 -10.96
N ARG A 260 -5.76 5.45 -10.21
CA ARG A 260 -6.06 5.14 -8.82
C ARG A 260 -6.83 3.84 -8.63
N ALA A 261 -7.73 3.50 -9.55
CA ALA A 261 -8.53 2.29 -9.47
C ALA A 261 -7.78 1.03 -9.91
N GLU A 262 -6.92 1.14 -10.93
CA GLU A 262 -6.37 -0.02 -11.62
C GLU A 262 -4.87 -0.25 -11.39
N PHE A 263 -4.12 0.79 -10.95
CA PHE A 263 -2.67 0.70 -10.86
C PHE A 263 -2.13 1.05 -9.47
N PHE A 264 -2.16 2.31 -9.06
CA PHE A 264 -1.58 2.73 -7.79
C PHE A 264 -2.63 2.89 -6.71
N VAL A 265 -2.82 1.86 -5.90
CA VAL A 265 -3.97 1.72 -5.00
C VAL A 265 -3.77 2.49 -3.70
N SER A 266 -2.64 2.30 -2.99
CA SER A 266 -2.40 2.94 -1.69
C SER A 266 -0.92 3.00 -1.30
N VAL A 267 -0.65 3.77 -0.27
CA VAL A 267 0.65 3.84 0.41
C VAL A 267 0.50 3.57 1.88
N GLY A 268 1.45 2.82 2.45
CA GLY A 268 1.54 2.61 3.89
C GLY A 268 2.27 3.78 4.55
N THR A 269 1.62 4.47 5.49
CA THR A 269 2.21 5.54 6.29
C THR A 269 2.03 5.30 7.78
N CYS A 270 3.02 5.71 8.59
CA CYS A 270 2.94 5.55 10.05
C CYS A 270 2.29 6.74 10.77
N SER A 271 1.96 7.83 10.06
CA SER A 271 1.24 9.00 10.58
C SER A 271 0.20 9.50 9.58
N PHE A 272 -0.78 10.26 10.08
CA PHE A 272 -1.83 10.92 9.31
C PHE A 272 -1.96 12.40 9.69
N GLU A 273 -0.90 12.98 10.29
CA GLU A 273 -0.83 14.37 10.75
C GLU A 273 -0.01 15.24 9.79
#